data_014b9bf9380c4e17807a34cfef8beab8
#
_entry.id   014b9bf9380c4e17807a34cfef8beab8
#
_cell.length_a   1.000
_cell.length_b   1.000
_cell.length_c   1.000
_cell.angle_alpha   90.00
_cell.angle_beta   90.00
_cell.angle_gamma   90.00
#
_symmetry.space_group_name_H-M   'P 1'
#
loop_
_entity.id
_entity.type
_entity.pdbx_description
1 polymer ?
#
loop_
_entity_poly.entity_id
_entity_poly.type
_entity_poly.pdbx_seq_one_letter_code
_entity_poly.pdbx_strand_id
1 'polypeptide(L)'
;MRSHERIDQRSLALHEAVAARLEAQPQLLEVARANLRRWLAARPAAALREWQRLLDSLPLTQLLQLLRSPEEAAVRLRQSSPFAGILSPAERQAILHRYESSLA
;
A
#
# COMPACT_ATOMS: atom_id res chain seq x y z
N MET A 1 -0.76 -5.89 22.94
CA MET A 1 -1.31 -5.65 21.60
C MET A 1 -1.41 -6.97 20.85
N ARG A 2 -2.50 -7.20 20.17
CA ARG A 2 -2.70 -8.40 19.38
C ARG A 2 -1.83 -8.36 18.14
N SER A 3 -1.35 -9.53 17.66
CA SER A 3 -0.42 -9.58 16.54
C SER A 3 -1.00 -9.01 15.25
N HIS A 4 -2.29 -9.22 14.95
CA HIS A 4 -2.87 -8.66 13.73
C HIS A 4 -3.05 -7.13 13.81
N GLU A 5 -3.23 -6.56 15.00
CA GLU A 5 -3.25 -5.11 15.17
C GLU A 5 -1.89 -4.50 14.86
N ARG A 6 -0.81 -5.18 15.25
CA ARG A 6 0.55 -4.76 14.90
C ARG A 6 0.81 -4.83 13.40
N ILE A 7 0.34 -5.90 12.76
CA ILE A 7 0.46 -6.06 11.32
C ILE A 7 -0.30 -4.94 10.61
N ASP A 8 -1.52 -4.62 11.09
CA ASP A 8 -2.32 -3.55 10.50
C ASP A 8 -1.66 -2.19 10.70
N GLN A 9 -1.10 -1.92 11.87
CA GLN A 9 -0.40 -0.66 12.14
C GLN A 9 0.84 -0.52 11.28
N ARG A 10 1.59 -1.59 11.12
CA ARG A 10 2.77 -1.61 10.26
C ARG A 10 2.40 -1.36 8.80
N SER A 11 1.35 -2.03 8.33
CA SER A 11 0.84 -1.84 6.99
C SER A 11 0.36 -0.40 6.78
N LEU A 12 -0.36 0.16 7.74
CA LEU A 12 -0.82 1.55 7.66
C LEU A 12 0.37 2.51 7.57
N ALA A 13 1.39 2.32 8.40
CA ALA A 13 2.57 3.16 8.37
C ALA A 13 3.29 3.11 7.03
N LEU A 14 3.41 1.91 6.44
CA LEU A 14 4.00 1.76 5.11
C LEU A 14 3.17 2.50 4.06
N HIS A 15 1.85 2.38 4.13
CA HIS A 15 0.96 3.02 3.15
C HIS A 15 0.87 4.53 3.35
N GLU A 16 1.01 5.04 4.57
CA GLU A 16 1.14 6.47 4.80
C GLU A 16 2.39 7.03 4.13
N ALA A 17 3.51 6.31 4.21
CA ALA A 17 4.74 6.70 3.54
C ALA A 17 4.61 6.63 2.02
N VAL A 18 3.92 5.61 1.50
CA VAL A 18 3.60 5.50 0.08
C VAL A 18 2.76 6.70 -0.35
N ALA A 19 1.72 7.05 0.42
CA ALA A 19 0.85 8.18 0.10
C ALA A 19 1.64 9.48 0.04
N ALA A 20 2.54 9.72 1.00
CA ALA A 20 3.39 10.91 0.98
C ALA A 20 4.29 10.95 -0.25
N ARG A 21 4.84 9.82 -0.65
CA ARG A 21 5.67 9.73 -1.85
C ARG A 21 4.86 9.99 -3.11
N LEU A 22 3.64 9.43 -3.21
CA LEU A 22 2.76 9.65 -4.36
C LEU A 22 2.28 11.10 -4.44
N GLU A 23 2.06 11.74 -3.29
CA GLU A 23 1.68 13.15 -3.25
C GLU A 23 2.78 14.02 -3.85
N ALA A 24 4.04 13.73 -3.52
CA ALA A 24 5.19 14.44 -4.04
C ALA A 24 5.52 14.07 -5.49
N GLN A 25 5.30 12.83 -5.86
CA GLN A 25 5.67 12.28 -7.18
C GLN A 25 4.54 11.40 -7.72
N PRO A 26 3.43 12.01 -8.21
CA PRO A 26 2.26 11.23 -8.67
C PRO A 26 2.56 10.25 -9.79
N GLN A 27 3.60 10.51 -10.59
CA GLN A 27 3.99 9.62 -11.68
C GLN A 27 4.40 8.23 -11.18
N LEU A 28 4.73 8.08 -9.90
CA LEU A 28 5.07 6.79 -9.32
C LEU A 28 3.87 5.82 -9.24
N LEU A 29 2.64 6.32 -9.47
CA LEU A 29 1.49 5.43 -9.65
C LEU A 29 1.71 4.42 -10.77
N GLU A 30 2.54 4.75 -11.75
CA GLU A 30 2.85 3.82 -12.84
C GLU A 30 3.57 2.57 -12.34
N VAL A 31 4.33 2.66 -11.23
CA VAL A 31 4.94 1.49 -10.60
C VAL A 31 3.86 0.50 -10.15
N ALA A 32 2.81 1.02 -9.48
CA ALA A 32 1.70 0.18 -9.03
C ALA A 32 0.94 -0.43 -10.21
N ARG A 33 0.69 0.35 -11.26
CA ARG A 33 0.01 -0.14 -12.48
C ARG A 33 0.82 -1.25 -13.15
N ALA A 34 2.14 -1.08 -13.24
CA ALA A 34 3.03 -2.08 -13.83
C ALA A 34 3.03 -3.36 -13.00
N ASN A 35 3.04 -3.24 -11.66
CA ASN A 35 2.94 -4.39 -10.78
C ASN A 35 1.66 -5.18 -11.04
N LEU A 36 0.52 -4.48 -11.13
CA LEU A 36 -0.77 -5.14 -11.38
C LEU A 36 -0.80 -5.85 -12.73
N ARG A 37 -0.28 -5.22 -13.78
CA ARG A 37 -0.22 -5.85 -15.10
C ARG A 37 0.60 -7.14 -15.04
N ARG A 38 1.76 -7.08 -14.40
CA ARG A 38 2.66 -8.24 -14.29
C ARG A 38 2.04 -9.37 -13.47
N TRP A 39 1.46 -9.04 -12.32
CA TRP A 39 0.88 -10.04 -11.43
C TRP A 39 -0.37 -10.68 -12.02
N LEU A 40 -1.23 -9.87 -12.66
CA LEU A 40 -2.44 -10.39 -13.30
C LEU A 40 -2.13 -11.25 -14.53
N ALA A 41 -1.01 -10.95 -15.23
CA ALA A 41 -0.55 -11.81 -16.33
C ALA A 41 -0.09 -13.18 -15.82
N ALA A 42 0.46 -13.22 -14.59
CA ALA A 42 0.91 -14.48 -14.00
C ALA A 42 -0.26 -15.33 -13.52
N ARG A 43 -1.28 -14.70 -12.90
CA ARG A 43 -2.50 -15.40 -12.50
C ARG A 43 -3.62 -14.41 -12.19
N PRO A 44 -4.87 -14.80 -12.51
CA PRO A 44 -6.03 -13.96 -12.19
C PRO A 44 -6.24 -13.86 -10.68
N ALA A 45 -6.61 -12.68 -10.20
CA ALA A 45 -6.93 -12.46 -8.80
C ALA A 45 -7.93 -11.30 -8.69
N ALA A 46 -9.08 -11.56 -8.06
CA ALA A 46 -10.14 -10.56 -7.93
C ALA A 46 -9.66 -9.31 -7.17
N ALA A 47 -8.86 -9.50 -6.12
CA ALA A 47 -8.36 -8.39 -5.32
C ALA A 47 -7.43 -7.47 -6.13
N LEU A 48 -6.62 -8.03 -7.03
CA LEU A 48 -5.75 -7.24 -7.89
C LEU A 48 -6.56 -6.48 -8.95
N ARG A 49 -7.62 -7.08 -9.45
CA ARG A 49 -8.53 -6.40 -10.40
C ARG A 49 -9.28 -5.27 -9.73
N GLU A 50 -9.64 -5.43 -8.48
CA GLU A 50 -10.26 -4.36 -7.69
C GLU A 50 -9.31 -3.17 -7.60
N TRP A 51 -8.04 -3.38 -7.30
CA TRP A 51 -7.03 -2.32 -7.29
C TRP A 51 -6.86 -1.67 -8.66
N GLN A 52 -6.91 -2.46 -9.73
CA GLN A 52 -6.84 -1.92 -11.08
C GLN A 52 -7.98 -0.93 -11.33
N ARG A 53 -9.19 -1.30 -10.96
CA ARG A 53 -10.35 -0.42 -11.09
C ARG A 53 -10.21 0.84 -10.23
N LEU A 54 -9.70 0.71 -9.01
CA LEU A 54 -9.50 1.85 -8.13
C LEU A 54 -8.48 2.82 -8.71
N LEU A 55 -7.36 2.32 -9.22
CA LEU A 55 -6.32 3.18 -9.80
C LEU A 55 -6.81 3.87 -11.07
N ASP A 56 -7.71 3.23 -11.81
CA ASP A 56 -8.26 3.81 -13.04
C ASP A 56 -9.37 4.84 -12.78
N SER A 57 -10.07 4.74 -11.65
CA SER A 57 -11.28 5.52 -11.41
C SER A 57 -11.14 6.58 -10.31
N LEU A 58 -10.29 6.37 -9.30
CA LEU A 58 -10.20 7.32 -8.19
C LEU A 58 -9.29 8.49 -8.52
N PRO A 59 -9.74 9.72 -8.20
CA PRO A 59 -8.82 10.86 -8.17
C PRO A 59 -7.69 10.63 -7.16
N LEU A 60 -6.53 11.23 -7.41
CA LEU A 60 -5.37 11.05 -6.55
C LEU A 60 -5.68 11.36 -5.08
N THR A 61 -6.41 12.43 -4.80
CA THR A 61 -6.75 12.81 -3.42
C THR A 61 -7.52 11.72 -2.71
N GLN A 62 -8.46 11.06 -3.39
CA GLN A 62 -9.22 9.97 -2.80
C GLN A 62 -8.39 8.71 -2.63
N LEU A 63 -7.48 8.43 -3.56
CA LEU A 63 -6.55 7.32 -3.43
C LEU A 63 -5.66 7.52 -2.21
N LEU A 64 -5.14 8.73 -2.00
CA LEU A 64 -4.30 9.04 -0.84
C LEU A 64 -5.08 8.87 0.47
N GLN A 65 -6.35 9.26 0.50
CA GLN A 65 -7.21 9.04 1.66
C GLN A 65 -7.37 7.55 1.95
N LEU A 66 -7.57 6.74 0.90
CA LEU A 66 -7.67 5.30 1.04
C LEU A 66 -6.40 4.69 1.64
N LEU A 67 -5.24 5.15 1.19
CA LEU A 67 -3.96 4.65 1.70
C LEU A 67 -3.71 5.03 3.16
N ARG A 68 -4.32 6.13 3.62
CA ARG A 68 -4.15 6.65 4.98
C ARG A 68 -5.27 6.24 5.94
N SER A 69 -6.31 5.58 5.44
CA SER A 69 -7.50 5.29 6.25
C SER A 69 -7.26 4.10 7.19
N PRO A 70 -7.64 4.24 8.47
CA PRO A 70 -7.61 3.11 9.41
C PRO A 70 -8.87 2.24 9.35
N GLU A 71 -9.83 2.56 8.48
CA GLU A 71 -11.09 1.85 8.40
C GLU A 71 -10.91 0.43 7.88
N GLU A 72 -11.81 -0.46 8.31
CA GLU A 72 -11.73 -1.89 8.01
C GLU A 72 -11.67 -2.19 6.51
N ALA A 73 -12.48 -1.49 5.73
CA ALA A 73 -12.48 -1.69 4.27
C ALA A 73 -11.13 -1.34 3.65
N ALA A 74 -10.49 -0.27 4.12
CA ALA A 74 -9.18 0.13 3.65
C ALA A 74 -8.10 -0.87 4.09
N VAL A 75 -8.20 -1.36 5.33
CA VAL A 75 -7.28 -2.40 5.83
C VAL A 75 -7.34 -3.64 4.95
N ARG A 76 -8.55 -4.07 4.60
CA ARG A 76 -8.76 -5.22 3.73
C ARG A 76 -8.10 -5.01 2.35
N LEU A 77 -8.32 -3.84 1.75
CA LEU A 77 -7.75 -3.53 0.44
C LEU A 77 -6.22 -3.55 0.48
N ARG A 78 -5.63 -2.98 1.52
CA ARG A 78 -4.17 -2.91 1.62
C ARG A 78 -3.50 -4.28 1.77
N GLN A 79 -4.24 -5.33 2.12
CA GLN A 79 -3.70 -6.69 2.17
C GLN A 79 -3.24 -7.20 0.79
N SER A 80 -3.79 -6.63 -0.28
CA SER A 80 -3.42 -6.98 -1.66
C SER A 80 -2.80 -5.79 -2.38
N SER A 81 -1.99 -5.02 -1.67
CA SER A 81 -1.47 -3.74 -2.12
C SER A 81 -0.53 -3.87 -3.32
N PRO A 82 -0.71 -3.03 -4.36
CA PRO A 82 0.16 -3.06 -5.54
C PRO A 82 1.36 -2.10 -5.45
N PHE A 83 1.62 -1.51 -4.29
CA PHE A 83 2.57 -0.39 -4.16
C PHE A 83 4.00 -0.82 -3.87
N ALA A 84 4.35 -2.09 -4.08
CA ALA A 84 5.71 -2.58 -3.92
C ALA A 84 6.66 -1.82 -4.85
N GLY A 85 7.80 -1.41 -4.33
CA GLY A 85 8.83 -0.72 -5.10
C GLY A 85 8.71 0.80 -5.14
N ILE A 86 7.65 1.38 -4.58
CA ILE A 86 7.52 2.84 -4.49
C ILE A 86 8.42 3.41 -3.40
N LEU A 87 8.48 2.73 -2.24
CA LEU A 87 9.46 3.07 -1.21
C LEU A 87 10.78 2.38 -1.52
N SER A 88 11.89 3.04 -1.24
CA SER A 88 13.20 2.39 -1.34
C SER A 88 13.31 1.28 -0.28
N PRO A 89 14.20 0.28 -0.49
CA PRO A 89 14.43 -0.73 0.55
C PRO A 89 14.83 -0.13 1.90
N ALA A 90 15.63 0.93 1.89
CA ALA A 90 16.06 1.59 3.13
C ALA A 90 14.90 2.25 3.85
N GLU A 91 14.01 2.94 3.11
CA GLU A 91 12.82 3.57 3.68
C GLU A 91 11.89 2.53 4.30
N ARG A 92 11.67 1.43 3.56
CA ARG A 92 10.82 0.35 4.01
C ARG A 92 11.36 -0.29 5.28
N GLN A 93 12.67 -0.57 5.32
CA GLN A 93 13.32 -1.17 6.49
C GLN A 93 13.27 -0.24 7.70
N ALA A 94 13.45 1.04 7.51
CA ALA A 94 13.37 2.02 8.61
C ALA A 94 11.99 1.99 9.27
N ILE A 95 10.92 1.90 8.46
CA ILE A 95 9.56 1.83 8.98
C ILE A 95 9.34 0.52 9.72
N LEU A 96 9.71 -0.61 9.12
CA LEU A 96 9.53 -1.93 9.71
C LEU A 96 10.31 -2.07 11.02
N HIS A 97 11.50 -1.51 11.08
CA HIS A 97 12.36 -1.58 12.26
C HIS A 97 11.70 -0.92 13.48
N ARG A 98 10.98 0.18 13.29
CA ARG A 98 10.27 0.84 14.39
C ARG A 98 9.26 -0.10 15.05
N TYR A 99 8.62 -0.98 14.28
CA TYR A 99 7.63 -1.92 14.80
C TYR A 99 8.29 -3.16 15.42
N GLU A 100 9.43 -3.57 14.91
CA GLU A 100 10.23 -4.65 15.53
C GLU A 100 10.72 -4.22 16.92
N SER A 101 11.20 -3.00 17.04
CA SER A 101 11.67 -2.47 18.32
C SER A 101 10.58 -2.45 19.37
N SER A 102 9.33 -2.19 18.99
CA SER A 102 8.20 -2.15 19.92
C SER A 102 7.80 -3.53 20.43
N LEU A 103 8.37 -4.60 19.86
CA LEU A 103 8.11 -5.97 20.31
C LEU A 103 9.02 -6.42 21.45
N ALA A 104 10.07 -5.69 21.69
CA ALA A 104 11.07 -6.04 22.70
C ALA A 104 10.60 -5.78 24.13
#